data_28280002366e6ef92dbb1c2ad9498721
#
_entry.id   28280002366e6ef92dbb1c2ad9498721
#
_cell.length_a   1.000
_cell.length_b   1.000
_cell.length_c   1.000
_cell.angle_alpha   90.00
_cell.angle_beta   90.00
_cell.angle_gamma   90.00
#
_symmetry.space_group_name_H-M   'P 1'
#
loop_
_entity.id
_entity.type
_entity.pdbx_description
1 polymer ?
#
loop_
_entity_poly.entity_id
_entity_poly.type
_entity_poly.pdbx_seq_one_letter_code
_entity_poly.pdbx_strand_id
1 'polypeptide(L)'
;MKFKMAEKSLFAVLLRSPWWISFVVVGLITLVSGALLPKEYFLVGSLAGFPIFVVGCIAAWRQLRAPSPAKVAEMLDAVGSMPWRSFADTLEAAWVREGCTVERLKPGGAADMALILGGKTTLVSARRWKAATHGVEPLRDLHAAMQARDASAGVYVVTQGQLSDNARAFARDHGITVLQGEGVARLLLAAR
;
A
#
# COMPACT_ATOMS: atom_id res chain seq x y z
N MET A 1 14.50 -8.74 -5.26
CA MET A 1 15.37 -7.55 -5.11
C MET A 1 14.51 -6.32 -4.93
N LYS A 2 14.50 -5.69 -3.74
CA LYS A 2 13.83 -4.39 -3.54
C LYS A 2 14.81 -3.31 -4.00
N PHE A 3 14.58 -2.69 -5.15
CA PHE A 3 15.29 -1.49 -5.56
C PHE A 3 14.93 -0.37 -4.58
N LYS A 4 15.83 -0.05 -3.64
CA LYS A 4 15.76 1.19 -2.85
C LYS A 4 16.11 2.35 -3.79
N MET A 5 15.12 2.88 -4.49
CA MET A 5 15.29 4.14 -5.20
C MET A 5 15.40 5.27 -4.17
N ALA A 6 16.37 6.16 -4.36
CA ALA A 6 16.51 7.35 -3.52
C ALA A 6 15.21 8.16 -3.58
N GLU A 7 14.66 8.53 -2.43
CA GLU A 7 13.36 9.24 -2.32
C GLU A 7 13.30 10.56 -3.10
N LYS A 8 14.45 11.14 -3.42
CA LYS A 8 14.63 12.36 -4.21
C LYS A 8 15.00 12.10 -5.68
N SER A 9 14.93 10.86 -6.16
CA SER A 9 15.15 10.55 -7.57
C SER A 9 14.04 11.16 -8.42
N LEU A 10 14.40 11.74 -9.58
CA LEU A 10 13.48 12.32 -10.55
C LEU A 10 12.39 11.31 -10.95
N PHE A 11 12.74 10.04 -11.07
CA PHE A 11 11.80 8.93 -11.31
C PHE A 11 10.81 8.71 -10.15
N ALA A 12 11.25 8.85 -8.90
CA ALA A 12 10.36 8.72 -7.75
C ALA A 12 9.36 9.88 -7.68
N VAL A 13 9.78 11.09 -8.05
CA VAL A 13 8.89 12.25 -8.15
C VAL A 13 7.88 12.06 -9.27
N LEU A 14 8.31 11.61 -10.47
CA LEU A 14 7.41 11.35 -11.60
C LEU A 14 6.39 10.25 -11.32
N LEU A 15 6.76 9.20 -10.58
CA LEU A 15 5.83 8.14 -10.18
C LEU A 15 4.76 8.61 -9.17
N ARG A 16 5.04 9.68 -8.41
CA ARG A 16 4.08 10.28 -7.45
C ARG A 16 3.26 11.41 -8.08
N SER A 17 3.72 11.96 -9.19
CA SER A 17 3.04 13.02 -9.94
C SER A 17 1.90 12.46 -10.79
N PRO A 18 0.91 13.27 -11.19
CA PRO A 18 -0.08 12.86 -12.17
C PRO A 18 0.56 12.30 -13.44
N TRP A 19 0.03 11.21 -13.96
CA TRP A 19 0.61 10.44 -15.08
C TRP A 19 0.91 11.30 -16.33
N TRP A 20 0.08 12.31 -16.60
CA TRP A 20 0.23 13.21 -17.77
C TRP A 20 1.52 14.04 -17.71
N ILE A 21 2.07 14.34 -16.53
CA ILE A 21 3.31 15.12 -16.38
C ILE A 21 4.49 14.41 -17.05
N SER A 22 4.58 13.10 -16.91
CA SER A 22 5.63 12.30 -17.55
C SER A 22 5.57 12.42 -19.07
N PHE A 23 4.37 12.44 -19.66
CA PHE A 23 4.19 12.61 -21.11
C PHE A 23 4.53 14.03 -21.58
N VAL A 24 4.22 15.05 -20.79
CA VAL A 24 4.63 16.44 -21.06
C VAL A 24 6.15 16.56 -21.08
N VAL A 25 6.84 15.95 -20.11
CA VAL A 25 8.31 15.96 -20.04
C VAL A 25 8.92 15.25 -21.27
N VAL A 26 8.38 14.11 -21.67
CA VAL A 26 8.83 13.38 -22.88
C VAL A 26 8.61 14.24 -24.13
N GLY A 27 7.43 14.87 -24.26
CA GLY A 27 7.14 15.78 -25.36
C GLY A 27 8.12 16.97 -25.44
N LEU A 28 8.45 17.54 -24.28
CA LEU A 28 9.42 18.64 -24.19
C LEU A 28 10.83 18.19 -24.62
N ILE A 29 11.28 17.02 -24.16
CA ILE A 29 12.57 16.45 -24.57
C ILE A 29 12.61 16.24 -26.09
N THR A 30 11.56 15.68 -26.67
CA THR A 30 11.47 15.44 -28.11
C THR A 30 11.49 16.74 -28.91
N LEU A 31 10.76 17.76 -28.44
CA LEU A 31 10.70 19.08 -29.07
C LEU A 31 12.06 19.80 -29.01
N VAL A 32 12.70 19.80 -27.85
CA VAL A 32 14.06 20.38 -27.67
C VAL A 32 15.09 19.63 -28.53
N SER A 33 15.01 18.29 -28.59
CA SER A 33 15.89 17.51 -29.44
C SER A 33 15.69 17.84 -30.92
N GLY A 34 14.46 18.06 -31.37
CA GLY A 34 14.16 18.46 -32.75
C GLY A 34 14.58 19.88 -33.11
N ALA A 35 14.61 20.78 -32.12
CA ALA A 35 15.01 22.19 -32.33
C ALA A 35 16.53 22.42 -32.28
N LEU A 36 17.24 21.63 -31.46
CA LEU A 36 18.68 21.87 -31.18
C LEU A 36 19.60 20.88 -31.85
N LEU A 37 19.14 19.63 -32.18
CA LEU A 37 20.00 18.62 -32.77
C LEU A 37 19.85 18.57 -34.30
N PRO A 38 20.97 18.33 -35.04
CA PRO A 38 20.90 17.98 -36.46
C PRO A 38 20.02 16.78 -36.71
N LYS A 39 19.42 16.68 -37.88
CA LYS A 39 18.46 15.61 -38.27
C LYS A 39 19.00 14.21 -38.02
N GLU A 40 20.30 14.02 -38.14
CA GLU A 40 21.00 12.74 -37.94
C GLU A 40 20.97 12.26 -36.49
N TYR A 41 20.94 13.20 -35.51
CA TYR A 41 20.95 12.89 -34.07
C TYR A 41 19.57 13.01 -33.41
N PHE A 42 18.55 13.42 -34.15
CA PHE A 42 17.19 13.58 -33.62
C PHE A 42 16.66 12.30 -32.97
N LEU A 43 16.91 11.15 -33.61
CA LEU A 43 16.43 9.84 -33.13
C LEU A 43 17.10 9.47 -31.79
N VAL A 44 18.40 9.72 -31.66
CA VAL A 44 19.15 9.45 -30.41
C VAL A 44 18.68 10.39 -29.28
N GLY A 45 18.45 11.67 -29.57
CA GLY A 45 17.95 12.64 -28.61
C GLY A 45 16.54 12.30 -28.11
N SER A 46 15.67 11.86 -29.01
CA SER A 46 14.29 11.44 -28.67
C SER A 46 14.28 10.17 -27.84
N LEU A 47 15.21 9.23 -28.06
CA LEU A 47 15.34 8.00 -27.27
C LEU A 47 15.73 8.28 -25.81
N ALA A 48 16.34 9.42 -25.51
CA ALA A 48 16.65 9.81 -24.13
C ALA A 48 15.37 9.98 -23.26
N GLY A 49 14.22 10.29 -23.88
CA GLY A 49 12.92 10.34 -23.22
C GLY A 49 12.28 8.98 -22.94
N PHE A 50 12.79 7.88 -23.53
CA PHE A 50 12.17 6.56 -23.45
C PHE A 50 12.01 6.04 -21.99
N PRO A 51 13.00 6.13 -21.10
CA PRO A 51 12.84 5.70 -19.71
C PRO A 51 11.71 6.47 -18.98
N ILE A 52 11.57 7.77 -19.27
CA ILE A 52 10.51 8.61 -18.67
C ILE A 52 9.15 8.22 -19.23
N PHE A 53 9.06 7.89 -20.52
CA PHE A 53 7.84 7.39 -21.15
C PHE A 53 7.38 6.08 -20.48
N VAL A 54 8.29 5.12 -20.25
CA VAL A 54 7.96 3.86 -19.55
C VAL A 54 7.44 4.13 -18.14
N VAL A 55 8.10 5.03 -17.40
CA VAL A 55 7.63 5.44 -16.08
C VAL A 55 6.24 6.08 -16.15
N GLY A 56 5.98 6.91 -17.16
CA GLY A 56 4.67 7.51 -17.42
C GLY A 56 3.58 6.45 -17.68
N CYS A 57 3.87 5.44 -18.47
CA CYS A 57 2.94 4.33 -18.72
C CYS A 57 2.64 3.54 -17.43
N ILE A 58 3.66 3.25 -16.61
CA ILE A 58 3.47 2.57 -15.33
C ILE A 58 2.65 3.43 -14.37
N ALA A 59 2.93 4.73 -14.29
CA ALA A 59 2.17 5.67 -13.47
C ALA A 59 0.71 5.77 -13.92
N ALA A 60 0.45 5.88 -15.23
CA ALA A 60 -0.88 5.90 -15.82
C ALA A 60 -1.66 4.62 -15.48
N TRP A 61 -1.05 3.45 -15.70
CA TRP A 61 -1.64 2.17 -15.36
C TRP A 61 -2.05 2.06 -13.89
N ARG A 62 -1.15 2.47 -12.98
CA ARG A 62 -1.41 2.44 -11.54
C ARG A 62 -2.51 3.43 -11.15
N GLN A 63 -2.49 4.66 -11.68
CA GLN A 63 -3.46 5.70 -11.32
C GLN A 63 -4.84 5.42 -11.92
N LEU A 64 -4.93 4.91 -13.15
CA LEU A 64 -6.20 4.54 -13.79
C LEU A 64 -6.87 3.32 -13.13
N ARG A 65 -6.07 2.43 -12.54
CA ARG A 65 -6.59 1.28 -11.79
C ARG A 65 -6.82 1.56 -10.30
N ALA A 66 -6.35 2.68 -9.79
CA ALA A 66 -6.61 3.07 -8.41
C ALA A 66 -8.10 3.36 -8.21
N PRO A 67 -8.70 2.88 -7.10
CA PRO A 67 -10.07 3.26 -6.78
C PRO A 67 -10.20 4.77 -6.64
N SER A 68 -11.32 5.32 -7.11
CA SER A 68 -11.57 6.75 -6.98
C SER A 68 -11.68 7.17 -5.50
N PRO A 69 -11.30 8.40 -5.13
CA PRO A 69 -11.43 8.88 -3.76
C PRO A 69 -12.85 8.73 -3.20
N ALA A 70 -13.87 8.92 -4.04
CA ALA A 70 -15.27 8.74 -3.66
C ALA A 70 -15.57 7.29 -3.25
N LYS A 71 -15.09 6.29 -4.02
CA LYS A 71 -15.25 4.87 -3.67
C LYS A 71 -14.50 4.49 -2.40
N VAL A 72 -13.33 5.10 -2.19
CA VAL A 72 -12.55 4.90 -0.95
C VAL A 72 -13.32 5.44 0.25
N ALA A 73 -13.87 6.65 0.16
CA ALA A 73 -14.69 7.25 1.23
C ALA A 73 -15.93 6.40 1.52
N GLU A 74 -16.68 6.01 0.49
CA GLU A 74 -17.86 5.14 0.62
C GLU A 74 -17.51 3.81 1.31
N MET A 75 -16.38 3.20 0.94
CA MET A 75 -15.92 1.96 1.55
C MET A 75 -15.57 2.15 3.04
N LEU A 76 -14.90 3.26 3.40
CA LEU A 76 -14.56 3.56 4.78
C LEU A 76 -15.80 3.80 5.64
N ASP A 77 -16.81 4.50 5.12
CA ASP A 77 -18.09 4.70 5.79
C ASP A 77 -18.82 3.37 6.00
N ALA A 78 -18.85 2.51 4.96
CA ALA A 78 -19.44 1.18 5.06
C ALA A 78 -18.73 0.34 6.12
N VAL A 79 -17.40 0.32 6.13
CA VAL A 79 -16.58 -0.38 7.14
C VAL A 79 -16.82 0.20 8.53
N GLY A 80 -16.97 1.51 8.64
CA GLY A 80 -17.28 2.21 9.89
C GLY A 80 -18.59 1.74 10.53
N SER A 81 -19.58 1.35 9.76
CA SER A 81 -20.88 0.85 10.23
C SER A 81 -20.92 -0.68 10.46
N MET A 82 -19.96 -1.44 9.91
CA MET A 82 -19.96 -2.90 9.99
C MET A 82 -19.81 -3.45 11.42
N PRO A 83 -20.49 -4.57 11.77
CA PRO A 83 -20.13 -5.35 12.94
C PRO A 83 -18.81 -6.11 12.71
N TRP A 84 -18.13 -6.49 13.79
CA TRP A 84 -16.83 -7.18 13.73
C TRP A 84 -16.84 -8.41 12.81
N ARG A 85 -17.87 -9.25 12.92
CA ARG A 85 -17.96 -10.48 12.12
C ARG A 85 -17.93 -10.20 10.63
N SER A 86 -18.77 -9.26 10.17
CA SER A 86 -18.83 -8.87 8.74
C SER A 86 -17.54 -8.23 8.26
N PHE A 87 -16.92 -7.41 9.09
CA PHE A 87 -15.60 -6.82 8.77
C PHE A 87 -14.52 -7.89 8.65
N ALA A 88 -14.47 -8.84 9.59
CA ALA A 88 -13.53 -9.95 9.54
C ALA A 88 -13.73 -10.84 8.31
N ASP A 89 -15.00 -11.15 7.95
CA ASP A 89 -15.35 -11.91 6.74
C ASP A 89 -14.85 -11.20 5.46
N THR A 90 -15.02 -9.88 5.41
CA THR A 90 -14.59 -9.08 4.26
C THR A 90 -13.07 -9.00 4.17
N LEU A 91 -12.36 -8.86 5.29
CA LEU A 91 -10.89 -8.90 5.32
C LEU A 91 -10.35 -10.26 4.89
N GLU A 92 -10.93 -11.34 5.39
CA GLU A 92 -10.54 -12.71 5.02
C GLU A 92 -10.69 -12.91 3.51
N ALA A 93 -11.86 -12.57 2.95
CA ALA A 93 -12.11 -12.67 1.51
C ALA A 93 -11.10 -11.85 0.68
N ALA A 94 -10.69 -10.67 1.17
CA ALA A 94 -9.71 -9.83 0.51
C ALA A 94 -8.33 -10.52 0.46
N TRP A 95 -7.85 -11.06 1.56
CA TRP A 95 -6.54 -11.73 1.60
C TRP A 95 -6.53 -13.07 0.88
N VAL A 96 -7.64 -13.81 0.90
CA VAL A 96 -7.78 -15.04 0.10
C VAL A 96 -7.65 -14.74 -1.39
N ARG A 97 -8.21 -13.63 -1.88
CA ARG A 97 -8.01 -13.18 -3.27
C ARG A 97 -6.58 -12.78 -3.60
N GLU A 98 -5.83 -12.27 -2.63
CA GLU A 98 -4.39 -12.03 -2.77
C GLU A 98 -3.55 -13.31 -2.73
N GLY A 99 -4.18 -14.47 -2.62
CA GLY A 99 -3.52 -15.78 -2.61
C GLY A 99 -3.05 -16.24 -1.24
N CYS A 100 -3.46 -15.56 -0.16
CA CYS A 100 -3.14 -15.98 1.20
C CYS A 100 -4.10 -17.08 1.66
N THR A 101 -3.59 -18.07 2.40
CA THR A 101 -4.42 -18.90 3.26
C THR A 101 -4.66 -18.15 4.56
N VAL A 102 -5.93 -17.99 4.96
CA VAL A 102 -6.31 -17.24 6.17
C VAL A 102 -6.80 -18.19 7.24
N GLU A 103 -6.22 -18.12 8.42
CA GLU A 103 -6.66 -18.82 9.62
C GLU A 103 -7.18 -17.81 10.64
N ARG A 104 -8.44 -17.96 11.08
CA ARG A 104 -8.97 -17.14 12.18
C ARG A 104 -8.48 -17.67 13.51
N LEU A 105 -7.95 -16.76 14.32
CA LEU A 105 -7.45 -17.09 15.64
C LEU A 105 -8.54 -16.96 16.71
N LYS A 106 -8.28 -17.58 17.87
CA LYS A 106 -9.22 -17.53 19.00
C LYS A 106 -9.43 -16.09 19.46
N PRO A 107 -10.68 -15.71 19.76
CA PRO A 107 -11.01 -14.41 20.31
C PRO A 107 -10.25 -14.12 21.61
N GLY A 108 -9.82 -12.86 21.79
CA GLY A 108 -9.13 -12.39 23.00
C GLY A 108 -7.60 -12.42 22.93
N GLY A 109 -7.02 -12.94 21.83
CA GLY A 109 -5.58 -12.86 21.59
C GLY A 109 -5.14 -11.50 21.01
N ALA A 110 -3.83 -11.28 20.93
CA ALA A 110 -3.22 -10.09 20.35
C ALA A 110 -3.37 -10.03 18.82
N ALA A 111 -3.61 -11.17 18.18
CA ALA A 111 -3.88 -11.28 16.75
C ALA A 111 -5.24 -11.95 16.52
N ASP A 112 -5.93 -11.53 15.47
CA ASP A 112 -7.26 -12.02 15.09
C ASP A 112 -7.19 -13.04 13.94
N MET A 113 -6.17 -12.92 13.08
CA MET A 113 -5.97 -13.79 11.93
C MET A 113 -4.48 -14.08 11.71
N ALA A 114 -4.20 -15.23 11.11
CA ALA A 114 -2.90 -15.56 10.56
C ALA A 114 -3.03 -15.72 9.04
N LEU A 115 -2.18 -15.05 8.29
CA LEU A 115 -2.08 -15.13 6.84
C LEU A 115 -0.85 -15.98 6.50
N ILE A 116 -1.04 -16.97 5.65
CA ILE A 116 0.03 -17.84 5.19
C ILE A 116 0.19 -17.65 3.68
N LEU A 117 1.37 -17.23 3.28
CA LEU A 117 1.72 -17.03 1.86
C LEU A 117 3.16 -17.47 1.63
N GLY A 118 3.37 -18.43 0.72
CA GLY A 118 4.71 -18.92 0.37
C GLY A 118 5.51 -19.43 1.57
N GLY A 119 4.86 -20.09 2.53
CA GLY A 119 5.48 -20.64 3.74
C GLY A 119 5.82 -19.58 4.81
N LYS A 120 5.45 -18.31 4.61
CA LYS A 120 5.62 -17.25 5.59
C LYS A 120 4.30 -16.95 6.28
N THR A 121 4.36 -16.80 7.60
CA THR A 121 3.21 -16.44 8.43
C THR A 121 3.24 -14.96 8.75
N THR A 122 2.11 -14.27 8.56
CA THR A 122 1.89 -12.88 8.96
C THR A 122 0.70 -12.84 9.92
N LEU A 123 0.87 -12.24 11.08
CA LEU A 123 -0.21 -12.07 12.04
C LEU A 123 -0.95 -10.75 11.82
N VAL A 124 -2.27 -10.78 11.94
CA VAL A 124 -3.13 -9.62 11.75
C VAL A 124 -3.88 -9.30 13.02
N SER A 125 -3.79 -8.05 13.47
CA SER A 125 -4.60 -7.48 14.53
C SER A 125 -5.54 -6.44 13.94
N ALA A 126 -6.84 -6.70 13.95
CA ALA A 126 -7.84 -5.89 13.27
C ALA A 126 -9.04 -5.52 14.16
N ARG A 127 -9.20 -6.14 15.33
CA ARG A 127 -10.38 -5.99 16.18
C ARG A 127 -10.60 -4.56 16.69
N ARG A 128 -9.55 -3.78 16.81
CA ARG A 128 -9.61 -2.38 17.28
C ARG A 128 -9.69 -1.35 16.16
N TRP A 129 -10.10 -1.73 14.98
CA TRP A 129 -10.07 -0.89 13.77
C TRP A 129 -10.81 0.46 13.90
N LYS A 130 -11.80 0.55 14.80
CA LYS A 130 -12.60 1.78 15.04
C LYS A 130 -12.13 2.60 16.24
N ALA A 131 -11.04 2.24 16.91
CA ALA A 131 -10.59 2.99 18.06
C ALA A 131 -10.19 4.42 17.67
N ALA A 132 -10.56 5.41 18.49
CA ALA A 132 -10.21 6.81 18.24
C ALA A 132 -8.72 7.09 18.36
N THR A 133 -8.01 6.32 19.18
CA THR A 133 -6.57 6.44 19.40
C THR A 133 -5.93 5.07 19.45
N HIS A 134 -4.83 4.91 18.73
CA HIS A 134 -4.03 3.69 18.71
C HIS A 134 -2.66 3.95 19.35
N GLY A 135 -2.52 3.49 20.59
CA GLY A 135 -1.25 3.55 21.33
C GLY A 135 -0.29 2.43 20.92
N VAL A 136 0.86 2.36 21.61
CA VAL A 136 1.90 1.37 21.35
C VAL A 136 1.54 -0.03 21.90
N GLU A 137 0.71 -0.12 22.95
CA GLU A 137 0.42 -1.38 23.64
C GLU A 137 -0.14 -2.49 22.72
N PRO A 138 -1.18 -2.23 21.87
CA PRO A 138 -1.67 -3.27 20.97
C PRO A 138 -0.61 -3.76 19.96
N LEU A 139 0.33 -2.91 19.62
CA LEU A 139 1.45 -3.27 18.72
C LEU A 139 2.50 -4.11 19.43
N ARG A 140 2.76 -3.85 20.72
CA ARG A 140 3.62 -4.70 21.55
C ARG A 140 3.04 -6.09 21.73
N ASP A 141 1.73 -6.16 22.00
CA ASP A 141 1.02 -7.44 22.11
C ASP A 141 1.08 -8.22 20.80
N LEU A 142 0.87 -7.55 19.67
CA LEU A 142 0.99 -8.17 18.34
C LEU A 142 2.43 -8.65 18.10
N HIS A 143 3.45 -7.86 18.45
CA HIS A 143 4.84 -8.24 18.29
C HIS A 143 5.20 -9.46 19.16
N ALA A 144 4.76 -9.50 20.41
CA ALA A 144 4.94 -10.67 21.28
C ALA A 144 4.27 -11.92 20.69
N ALA A 145 3.06 -11.79 20.14
CA ALA A 145 2.38 -12.89 19.44
C ALA A 145 3.13 -13.33 18.18
N MET A 146 3.75 -12.39 17.44
CA MET A 146 4.60 -12.72 16.28
C MET A 146 5.80 -13.58 16.70
N GLN A 147 6.47 -13.22 17.79
CA GLN A 147 7.61 -13.98 18.31
C GLN A 147 7.17 -15.37 18.79
N ALA A 148 6.06 -15.46 19.51
CA ALA A 148 5.54 -16.73 20.03
C ALA A 148 5.13 -17.73 18.93
N ARG A 149 4.80 -17.25 17.72
CA ARG A 149 4.37 -18.06 16.58
C ARG A 149 5.39 -18.12 15.44
N ASP A 150 6.58 -17.60 15.64
CA ASP A 150 7.61 -17.46 14.60
C ASP A 150 7.07 -16.81 13.31
N ALA A 151 6.23 -15.78 13.47
CA ALA A 151 5.65 -15.07 12.37
C ALA A 151 6.64 -14.04 11.82
N SER A 152 6.80 -14.02 10.49
CA SER A 152 7.77 -13.18 9.80
C SER A 152 7.37 -11.70 9.71
N ALA A 153 6.09 -11.38 9.90
CA ALA A 153 5.56 -10.01 9.81
C ALA A 153 4.25 -9.87 10.61
N GLY A 154 3.88 -8.62 10.91
CA GLY A 154 2.60 -8.25 11.49
C GLY A 154 1.86 -7.23 10.64
N VAL A 155 0.53 -7.27 10.69
CA VAL A 155 -0.36 -6.26 10.10
C VAL A 155 -1.29 -5.74 11.19
N TYR A 156 -1.29 -4.43 11.40
CA TYR A 156 -2.19 -3.76 12.32
C TYR A 156 -3.19 -2.90 11.52
N VAL A 157 -4.47 -3.20 11.63
CA VAL A 157 -5.52 -2.57 10.82
C VAL A 157 -6.15 -1.40 11.57
N VAL A 158 -6.17 -0.23 10.92
CA VAL A 158 -6.72 1.04 11.45
C VAL A 158 -7.61 1.67 10.39
N THR A 159 -8.92 1.75 10.61
CA THR A 159 -9.81 2.45 9.69
C THR A 159 -10.17 3.84 10.16
N GLN A 160 -10.18 4.07 11.46
CA GLN A 160 -10.52 5.33 12.11
C GLN A 160 -9.48 5.65 13.20
N GLY A 161 -9.44 6.91 13.61
CA GLY A 161 -8.54 7.37 14.66
C GLY A 161 -7.12 7.65 14.19
N GLN A 162 -6.27 7.99 15.15
CA GLN A 162 -4.89 8.37 14.91
C GLN A 162 -3.93 7.41 15.62
N LEU A 163 -2.89 7.02 14.92
CA LEU A 163 -1.78 6.28 15.49
C LEU A 163 -0.82 7.27 16.17
N SER A 164 -0.46 7.02 17.44
CA SER A 164 0.52 7.84 18.14
C SER A 164 1.89 7.71 17.46
N ASP A 165 2.75 8.73 17.61
CA ASP A 165 4.09 8.72 17.01
C ASP A 165 4.95 7.57 17.55
N ASN A 166 4.83 7.27 18.84
CA ASN A 166 5.50 6.11 19.46
C ASN A 166 5.01 4.79 18.87
N ALA A 167 3.70 4.66 18.61
CA ALA A 167 3.14 3.47 17.98
C ALA A 167 3.63 3.32 16.53
N ARG A 168 3.73 4.44 15.79
CA ARG A 168 4.24 4.44 14.41
C ARG A 168 5.72 4.07 14.34
N ALA A 169 6.53 4.60 15.26
CA ALA A 169 7.94 4.25 15.36
C ALA A 169 8.10 2.75 15.68
N PHE A 170 7.39 2.27 16.72
CA PHE A 170 7.42 0.87 17.13
C PHE A 170 7.03 -0.08 15.99
N ALA A 171 5.96 0.20 15.28
CA ALA A 171 5.51 -0.63 14.15
C ALA A 171 6.60 -0.76 13.08
N ARG A 172 7.23 0.36 12.71
CA ARG A 172 8.32 0.39 11.71
C ARG A 172 9.53 -0.43 12.16
N ASP A 173 9.92 -0.31 13.41
CA ASP A 173 11.13 -0.92 13.95
C ASP A 173 10.96 -2.44 14.18
N HIS A 174 9.71 -2.93 14.31
CA HIS A 174 9.40 -4.33 14.62
C HIS A 174 8.70 -5.09 13.48
N GLY A 175 8.77 -4.58 12.24
CA GLY A 175 8.23 -5.28 11.07
C GLY A 175 6.70 -5.39 11.05
N ILE A 176 6.00 -4.45 11.71
CA ILE A 176 4.54 -4.37 11.69
C ILE A 176 4.10 -3.35 10.64
N THR A 177 3.35 -3.80 9.66
CA THR A 177 2.73 -2.92 8.66
C THR A 177 1.43 -2.37 9.23
N VAL A 178 1.31 -1.04 9.32
CA VAL A 178 0.05 -0.39 9.69
C VAL A 178 -0.78 -0.16 8.43
N LEU A 179 -1.90 -0.86 8.33
CA LEU A 179 -2.85 -0.72 7.24
C LEU A 179 -3.91 0.32 7.65
N GLN A 180 -3.74 1.56 7.17
CA GLN A 180 -4.61 2.68 7.52
C GLN A 180 -5.69 2.93 6.47
N GLY A 181 -6.80 3.50 6.89
CA GLY A 181 -7.98 3.95 6.14
C GLY A 181 -7.98 3.65 4.64
N GLU A 182 -7.28 4.47 3.84
CA GLU A 182 -7.22 4.28 2.39
C GLU A 182 -6.62 2.92 1.98
N GLY A 183 -5.61 2.43 2.71
CA GLY A 183 -5.02 1.12 2.45
C GLY A 183 -6.01 -0.01 2.71
N VAL A 184 -6.81 0.08 3.77
CA VAL A 184 -7.89 -0.87 4.06
C VAL A 184 -8.94 -0.82 2.96
N ALA A 185 -9.41 0.38 2.59
CA ALA A 185 -10.41 0.54 1.54
C ALA A 185 -9.93 -0.03 0.20
N ARG A 186 -8.67 0.19 -0.18
CA ARG A 186 -8.09 -0.38 -1.40
C ARG A 186 -8.04 -1.90 -1.37
N LEU A 187 -7.61 -2.49 -0.25
CA LEU A 187 -7.61 -3.94 -0.06
C LEU A 187 -9.01 -4.53 -0.25
N LEU A 188 -10.01 -3.93 0.39
CA LEU A 188 -11.39 -4.41 0.34
C LEU A 188 -12.05 -4.19 -1.02
N LEU A 189 -11.73 -3.09 -1.72
CA LEU A 189 -12.23 -2.83 -3.07
C LEU A 189 -11.61 -3.75 -4.12
N ALA A 190 -10.35 -4.14 -3.94
CA ALA A 190 -9.71 -5.15 -4.81
C ALA A 190 -10.34 -6.54 -4.63
N ALA A 191 -11.04 -6.78 -3.53
CA ALA A 191 -11.73 -8.02 -3.20
C ALA A 191 -13.17 -8.11 -3.76
N ARG A 192 -13.71 -7.04 -4.33
CA ARG A 192 -15.02 -7.01 -5.01
C ARG A 192 -14.87 -7.23 -6.50
#